data_930c8ccb6a9cbf3c0060108f20ff9147
#
_entry.id   930c8ccb6a9cbf3c0060108f20ff9147
#
_cell.length_a   1.000
_cell.length_b   1.000
_cell.length_c   1.000
_cell.angle_alpha   90.00
_cell.angle_beta   90.00
_cell.angle_gamma   90.00
#
_symmetry.space_group_name_H-M   'P 1'
#
loop_
_entity.id
_entity.type
_entity.pdbx_description
1 polymer ?
#
loop_
_entity_poly.entity_id
_entity_poly.type
_entity_poly.pdbx_seq_one_letter_code
_entity_poly.pdbx_strand_id
1 'polypeptide(L)'
;MANETQFRATTRIIATRGVKEYRQTIPAVVGPDDHVLEVGCEWGTTTAVLAQYAAHVTGTDISPKCVARARALRPGLDFRVLDAFDVRSVLDLGLPITKVYMDLSGLSGYRGLLDLIALIQSYAAIVRPDTVVAKSGALKHFARCCSPWQASTPACQHKADHIGHRS
;
A
#
# COMPACT_ATOMS: atom_id res chain seq x y z
N MET A 1 21.19 19.39 -6.25
CA MET A 1 20.16 18.67 -7.03
C MET A 1 19.85 17.40 -6.27
N ALA A 2 18.62 17.25 -5.77
CA ALA A 2 18.19 16.01 -5.15
C ALA A 2 18.20 14.91 -6.21
N ASN A 3 18.81 13.79 -5.90
CA ASN A 3 19.00 12.69 -6.83
C ASN A 3 17.64 12.00 -7.06
N GLU A 4 16.95 12.32 -8.15
CA GLU A 4 15.62 11.76 -8.52
C GLU A 4 15.62 10.23 -8.61
N THR A 5 16.80 9.60 -8.65
CA THR A 5 16.93 8.15 -8.72
C THR A 5 16.64 7.43 -7.38
N GLN A 6 16.63 8.15 -6.25
CA GLN A 6 16.42 7.55 -4.92
C GLN A 6 14.96 7.24 -4.58
N PHE A 7 13.97 7.76 -5.33
CA PHE A 7 12.55 7.60 -5.01
C PHE A 7 11.76 6.73 -6.00
N ARG A 8 12.41 5.89 -6.78
CA ARG A 8 11.70 4.90 -7.59
C ARG A 8 11.30 3.69 -6.73
N ALA A 9 10.28 3.87 -5.89
CA ALA A 9 9.60 2.74 -5.30
C ALA A 9 8.86 1.98 -6.42
N THR A 10 9.18 0.71 -6.59
CA THR A 10 8.48 -0.19 -7.53
C THR A 10 7.18 -0.71 -6.92
N THR A 11 6.97 -0.47 -5.64
CA THR A 11 5.78 -0.88 -4.88
C THR A 11 4.51 -0.28 -5.47
N ARG A 12 3.56 -1.13 -5.82
CA ARG A 12 2.21 -0.71 -6.23
C ARG A 12 1.41 -0.27 -5.00
N ILE A 13 0.76 0.89 -5.06
CA ILE A 13 -0.10 1.39 -3.98
C ILE A 13 -1.55 1.32 -4.43
N ILE A 14 -2.39 0.68 -3.60
CA ILE A 14 -3.83 0.54 -3.82
C ILE A 14 -4.56 1.21 -2.66
N ALA A 15 -5.32 2.27 -2.94
CA ALA A 15 -6.15 2.95 -1.96
C ALA A 15 -7.61 2.49 -2.05
N THR A 16 -8.19 2.11 -0.90
CA THR A 16 -9.57 1.65 -0.80
C THR A 16 -10.39 2.55 0.13
N ARG A 17 -11.71 2.62 -0.09
CA ARG A 17 -12.58 3.53 0.65
C ARG A 17 -12.92 3.03 2.05
N GLY A 18 -13.14 1.73 2.19
CA GLY A 18 -13.60 1.14 3.44
C GLY A 18 -13.38 -0.38 3.46
N VAL A 19 -13.72 -1.02 4.57
CA VAL A 19 -13.41 -2.43 4.83
C VAL A 19 -13.95 -3.40 3.78
N LYS A 20 -15.12 -3.14 3.21
CA LYS A 20 -15.70 -3.98 2.15
C LYS A 20 -14.79 -4.00 0.91
N GLU A 21 -14.45 -2.82 0.42
CA GLU A 21 -13.58 -2.67 -0.75
C GLU A 21 -12.15 -3.18 -0.46
N TYR A 22 -11.64 -2.91 0.73
CA TYR A 22 -10.36 -3.41 1.22
C TYR A 22 -10.28 -4.95 1.12
N ARG A 23 -11.29 -5.66 1.60
CA ARG A 23 -11.35 -7.12 1.49
C ARG A 23 -11.60 -7.61 0.06
N GLN A 24 -12.29 -6.85 -0.77
CA GLN A 24 -12.49 -7.19 -2.18
C GLN A 24 -11.20 -7.19 -2.99
N THR A 25 -10.14 -6.50 -2.54
CA THR A 25 -8.83 -6.54 -3.22
C THR A 25 -8.11 -7.88 -3.01
N ILE A 26 -8.43 -8.61 -1.94
CA ILE A 26 -7.66 -9.80 -1.52
C ILE A 26 -7.53 -10.83 -2.64
N PRO A 27 -8.63 -11.33 -3.24
CA PRO A 27 -8.54 -12.37 -4.28
C PRO A 27 -7.86 -11.90 -5.58
N ALA A 28 -7.72 -10.57 -5.77
CA ALA A 28 -7.09 -9.99 -6.96
C ALA A 28 -5.63 -9.59 -6.75
N VAL A 29 -5.17 -9.53 -5.50
CA VAL A 29 -3.85 -8.97 -5.14
C VAL A 29 -2.96 -10.01 -4.46
N VAL A 30 -3.58 -10.93 -3.70
CA VAL A 30 -2.87 -11.91 -2.87
C VAL A 30 -2.91 -13.27 -3.55
N GLY A 31 -1.76 -13.90 -3.66
CA GLY A 31 -1.58 -15.24 -4.23
C GLY A 31 -1.02 -16.24 -3.21
N PRO A 32 -0.98 -17.53 -3.59
CA PRO A 32 -0.60 -18.63 -2.70
C PRO A 32 0.87 -18.60 -2.25
N ASP A 33 1.72 -17.82 -2.89
CA ASP A 33 3.13 -17.69 -2.53
C ASP A 33 3.42 -16.41 -1.72
N ASP A 34 2.40 -15.60 -1.44
CA ASP A 34 2.59 -14.32 -0.77
C ASP A 34 2.77 -14.46 0.75
N HIS A 35 3.65 -13.63 1.29
CA HIS A 35 3.77 -13.33 2.70
C HIS A 35 3.15 -11.96 2.98
N VAL A 36 2.01 -11.96 3.64
CA VAL A 36 1.24 -10.75 3.88
C VAL A 36 1.45 -10.24 5.30
N LEU A 37 1.81 -8.98 5.45
CA LEU A 37 1.77 -8.26 6.71
C LEU A 37 0.48 -7.42 6.75
N GLU A 38 -0.40 -7.70 7.71
CA GLU A 38 -1.54 -6.81 8.01
C GLU A 38 -1.19 -5.88 9.16
N VAL A 39 -1.29 -4.57 8.93
CA VAL A 39 -1.02 -3.52 9.91
C VAL A 39 -2.35 -2.91 10.35
N GLY A 40 -2.65 -2.98 11.65
CA GLY A 40 -3.94 -2.62 12.22
C GLY A 40 -4.95 -3.76 12.10
N CYS A 41 -4.58 -4.96 12.54
CA CYS A 41 -5.41 -6.16 12.39
C CYS A 41 -6.60 -6.22 13.37
N GLU A 42 -6.62 -5.38 14.40
CA GLU A 42 -7.63 -5.38 15.47
C GLU A 42 -7.85 -6.79 16.05
N TRP A 43 -8.96 -7.42 15.73
CA TRP A 43 -9.29 -8.81 16.17
C TRP A 43 -9.00 -9.87 15.10
N GLY A 44 -8.24 -9.52 14.06
CA GLY A 44 -7.78 -10.42 13.02
C GLY A 44 -8.85 -10.88 12.02
N THR A 45 -9.96 -10.14 11.88
CA THR A 45 -11.05 -10.53 10.95
C THR A 45 -10.60 -10.52 9.50
N THR A 46 -9.85 -9.52 9.09
CA THR A 46 -9.28 -9.46 7.74
C THR A 46 -8.07 -10.38 7.62
N THR A 47 -7.25 -10.53 8.68
CA THR A 47 -6.16 -11.51 8.74
C THR A 47 -6.64 -12.92 8.37
N ALA A 48 -7.80 -13.32 8.92
CA ALA A 48 -8.39 -14.62 8.61
C ALA A 48 -8.87 -14.76 7.15
N VAL A 49 -9.26 -13.66 6.50
CA VAL A 49 -9.59 -13.67 5.06
C VAL A 49 -8.31 -13.75 4.23
N LEU A 50 -7.28 -12.96 4.57
CA LEU A 50 -5.97 -12.99 3.92
C LEU A 50 -5.35 -14.40 3.95
N ALA A 51 -5.46 -15.09 5.06
CA ALA A 51 -4.93 -16.43 5.25
C ALA A 51 -5.58 -17.52 4.37
N GLN A 52 -6.69 -17.20 3.70
CA GLN A 52 -7.30 -18.11 2.70
C GLN A 52 -6.61 -18.03 1.33
N TYR A 53 -5.80 -17.01 1.09
CA TYR A 53 -5.19 -16.72 -0.21
C TYR A 53 -3.66 -16.75 -0.17
N ALA A 54 -3.05 -16.38 0.95
CA ALA A 54 -1.60 -16.25 1.11
C ALA A 54 -0.96 -17.50 1.69
N ALA A 55 0.33 -17.70 1.42
CA ALA A 55 1.15 -18.72 2.09
C ALA A 55 1.25 -18.44 3.59
N HIS A 56 1.52 -17.19 3.94
CA HIS A 56 1.65 -16.76 5.33
C HIS A 56 1.05 -15.38 5.54
N VAL A 57 0.42 -15.19 6.70
CA VAL A 57 -0.11 -13.89 7.12
C VAL A 57 0.31 -13.63 8.56
N THR A 58 0.87 -12.45 8.79
CA THR A 58 1.12 -11.93 10.13
C THR A 58 0.24 -10.71 10.35
N GLY A 59 -0.71 -10.79 11.26
CA GLY A 59 -1.53 -9.66 11.70
C GLY A 59 -0.82 -8.88 12.80
N THR A 60 -0.76 -7.55 12.67
CA THR A 60 -0.13 -6.69 13.67
C THR A 60 -1.04 -5.57 14.13
N ASP A 61 -0.94 -5.21 15.39
CA ASP A 61 -1.66 -4.08 15.98
C ASP A 61 -0.80 -3.45 17.10
N ILE A 62 -0.90 -2.15 17.28
CA ILE A 62 -0.20 -1.46 18.36
C ILE A 62 -0.78 -1.82 19.74
N SER A 63 -2.04 -2.25 19.79
CA SER A 63 -2.75 -2.59 21.02
C SER A 63 -2.49 -4.04 21.45
N PRO A 64 -1.78 -4.29 22.58
CA PRO A 64 -1.61 -5.66 23.10
C PRO A 64 -2.93 -6.35 23.40
N LYS A 65 -3.98 -5.59 23.77
CA LYS A 65 -5.33 -6.12 24.03
C LYS A 65 -5.98 -6.64 22.75
N CYS A 66 -5.85 -5.90 21.63
CA CYS A 66 -6.36 -6.35 20.33
C CYS A 66 -5.65 -7.62 19.89
N VAL A 67 -4.32 -7.65 19.97
CA VAL A 67 -3.51 -8.82 19.61
C VAL A 67 -3.86 -10.04 20.49
N ALA A 68 -3.99 -9.88 21.80
CA ALA A 68 -4.39 -10.97 22.68
C ALA A 68 -5.77 -11.54 22.31
N ARG A 69 -6.72 -10.66 21.98
CA ARG A 69 -8.05 -11.08 21.53
C ARG A 69 -8.02 -11.75 20.16
N ALA A 70 -7.22 -11.24 19.22
CA ALA A 70 -7.05 -11.87 17.90
C ALA A 70 -6.51 -13.30 18.02
N ARG A 71 -5.47 -13.50 18.85
CA ARG A 71 -4.90 -14.83 19.15
C ARG A 71 -5.95 -15.79 19.77
N ALA A 72 -6.76 -15.30 20.70
CA ALA A 72 -7.80 -16.10 21.32
C ALA A 72 -8.90 -16.51 20.32
N LEU A 73 -9.28 -15.62 19.41
CA LEU A 73 -10.32 -15.88 18.41
C LEU A 73 -9.82 -16.74 17.22
N ARG A 74 -8.51 -16.70 16.93
CA ARG A 74 -7.90 -17.34 15.76
C ARG A 74 -6.54 -17.96 16.12
N PRO A 75 -6.53 -19.03 16.92
CA PRO A 75 -5.30 -19.60 17.49
C PRO A 75 -4.31 -20.17 16.46
N GLY A 76 -4.77 -20.38 15.22
CA GLY A 76 -3.92 -20.89 14.14
C GLY A 76 -3.21 -19.81 13.30
N LEU A 77 -3.42 -18.50 13.60
CA LEU A 77 -2.82 -17.40 12.87
C LEU A 77 -1.75 -16.69 13.71
N ASP A 78 -0.76 -16.10 13.02
CA ASP A 78 0.30 -15.31 13.66
C ASP A 78 -0.18 -13.88 13.90
N PHE A 79 -0.11 -13.44 15.17
CA PHE A 79 -0.43 -12.08 15.57
C PHE A 79 0.66 -11.50 16.46
N ARG A 80 1.10 -10.28 16.17
CA ARG A 80 2.18 -9.61 16.92
C ARG A 80 1.81 -8.18 17.30
N VAL A 81 2.29 -7.74 18.46
CA VAL A 81 2.22 -6.33 18.84
C VAL A 81 3.29 -5.58 18.08
N LEU A 82 2.90 -4.53 17.36
CA LEU A 82 3.82 -3.76 16.55
C LEU A 82 3.28 -2.35 16.34
N ASP A 83 4.15 -1.35 16.54
CA ASP A 83 3.89 0.02 16.11
C ASP A 83 4.21 0.14 14.62
N ALA A 84 3.22 0.50 13.82
CA ALA A 84 3.38 0.68 12.38
C ALA A 84 4.46 1.70 11.98
N PHE A 85 4.70 2.70 12.81
CA PHE A 85 5.69 3.74 12.57
C PHE A 85 7.12 3.32 12.95
N ASP A 86 7.27 2.28 13.75
CA ASP A 86 8.57 1.66 14.00
C ASP A 86 8.92 0.65 12.90
N VAL A 87 9.31 1.18 11.74
CA VAL A 87 9.67 0.35 10.57
C VAL A 87 10.84 -0.58 10.86
N ARG A 88 11.71 -0.25 11.81
CA ARG A 88 12.80 -1.13 12.25
C ARG A 88 12.25 -2.42 12.85
N SER A 89 11.28 -2.31 13.75
CA SER A 89 10.61 -3.49 14.32
C SER A 89 9.91 -4.34 13.26
N VAL A 90 9.47 -3.75 12.14
CA VAL A 90 8.93 -4.52 10.99
C VAL A 90 10.03 -5.36 10.34
N LEU A 91 11.23 -4.80 10.14
CA LEU A 91 12.38 -5.55 9.59
C LEU A 91 12.84 -6.65 10.55
N ASP A 92 12.80 -6.37 11.86
CA ASP A 92 13.22 -7.32 12.90
C ASP A 92 12.26 -8.54 12.99
N LEU A 93 11.09 -8.50 12.34
CA LEU A 93 10.25 -9.69 12.16
C LEU A 93 10.95 -10.78 11.33
N GLY A 94 11.91 -10.41 10.48
CA GLY A 94 12.66 -11.35 9.63
C GLY A 94 11.81 -12.05 8.57
N LEU A 95 10.65 -11.46 8.19
CA LEU A 95 9.69 -12.05 7.26
C LEU A 95 9.95 -11.56 5.83
N PRO A 96 9.84 -12.42 4.80
CA PRO A 96 9.94 -12.04 3.40
C PRO A 96 8.61 -11.41 2.90
N ILE A 97 8.27 -10.22 3.42
CA ILE A 97 6.99 -9.57 3.18
C ILE A 97 6.86 -9.16 1.71
N THR A 98 5.88 -9.73 1.00
CA THR A 98 5.56 -9.41 -0.40
C THR A 98 4.39 -8.45 -0.51
N LYS A 99 3.43 -8.49 0.42
CA LYS A 99 2.26 -7.62 0.43
C LYS A 99 2.06 -7.00 1.81
N VAL A 100 1.63 -5.76 1.84
CA VAL A 100 1.24 -5.07 3.08
C VAL A 100 -0.19 -4.60 2.96
N TYR A 101 -1.00 -4.95 3.94
CA TYR A 101 -2.38 -4.49 4.09
C TYR A 101 -2.48 -3.57 5.31
N MET A 102 -2.89 -2.30 5.12
CA MET A 102 -2.93 -1.27 6.16
C MET A 102 -4.35 -0.82 6.45
N ASP A 103 -4.82 -1.09 7.68
CA ASP A 103 -6.08 -0.59 8.22
C ASP A 103 -5.84 0.19 9.52
N LEU A 104 -5.34 1.41 9.37
CA LEU A 104 -5.05 2.30 10.50
C LEU A 104 -6.21 3.28 10.67
N SER A 105 -7.19 2.92 11.51
CA SER A 105 -8.43 3.69 11.71
C SER A 105 -8.16 5.14 12.11
N GLY A 106 -7.12 5.43 12.90
CA GLY A 106 -6.69 6.79 13.27
C GLY A 106 -6.16 7.62 12.11
N LEU A 107 -5.71 7.00 11.00
CA LEU A 107 -5.14 7.66 9.83
C LEU A 107 -6.05 7.62 8.59
N SER A 108 -7.25 7.07 8.71
CA SER A 108 -8.16 6.89 7.55
C SER A 108 -8.83 8.19 7.07
N GLY A 109 -8.81 9.25 7.88
CA GLY A 109 -9.38 10.57 7.58
C GLY A 109 -8.36 11.56 7.00
N TYR A 110 -8.85 12.75 6.64
CA TYR A 110 -8.01 13.80 6.02
C TYR A 110 -6.91 14.33 6.94
N ARG A 111 -7.13 14.35 8.26
CA ARG A 111 -6.13 14.84 9.23
C ARG A 111 -4.89 13.94 9.29
N GLY A 112 -5.07 12.63 9.15
CA GLY A 112 -3.96 11.66 9.14
C GLY A 112 -3.42 11.32 7.75
N LEU A 113 -3.87 12.00 6.69
CA LEU A 113 -3.52 11.64 5.32
C LEU A 113 -2.02 11.74 5.04
N LEU A 114 -1.36 12.79 5.52
CA LEU A 114 0.08 12.98 5.32
C LEU A 114 0.89 11.92 6.07
N ASP A 115 0.48 11.58 7.29
CA ASP A 115 1.13 10.53 8.08
C ASP A 115 0.97 9.17 7.41
N LEU A 116 -0.21 8.87 6.86
CA LEU A 116 -0.45 7.64 6.11
C LEU A 116 0.41 7.59 4.84
N ILE A 117 0.51 8.68 4.08
CA ILE A 117 1.35 8.76 2.88
C ILE A 117 2.82 8.56 3.26
N ALA A 118 3.31 9.23 4.31
CA ALA A 118 4.68 9.08 4.79
C ALA A 118 4.96 7.64 5.23
N LEU A 119 4.03 7.01 5.94
CA LEU A 119 4.14 5.62 6.37
C LEU A 119 4.21 4.67 5.16
N ILE A 120 3.30 4.81 4.19
CA ILE A 120 3.31 4.00 2.96
C ILE A 120 4.65 4.15 2.22
N GLN A 121 5.18 5.37 2.10
CA GLN A 121 6.47 5.61 1.46
C GLN A 121 7.62 4.96 2.23
N SER A 122 7.58 4.99 3.56
CA SER A 122 8.58 4.31 4.40
C SER A 122 8.57 2.80 4.18
N TYR A 123 7.39 2.18 4.13
CA TYR A 123 7.27 0.75 3.82
C TYR A 123 7.73 0.44 2.39
N ALA A 124 7.35 1.24 1.40
CA ALA A 124 7.78 1.06 0.02
C ALA A 124 9.31 1.18 -0.15
N ALA A 125 9.96 2.08 0.60
CA ALA A 125 11.40 2.31 0.51
C ALA A 125 12.23 1.27 1.27
N ILE A 126 11.74 0.82 2.44
CA ILE A 126 12.52 0.04 3.40
C ILE A 126 12.13 -1.44 3.35
N VAL A 127 10.85 -1.77 3.48
CA VAL A 127 10.33 -3.15 3.44
C VAL A 127 10.28 -3.66 2.00
N ARG A 128 9.98 -2.77 1.04
CA ARG A 128 9.94 -3.03 -0.41
C ARG A 128 8.95 -4.14 -0.81
N PRO A 129 7.73 -4.15 -0.31
CA PRO A 129 6.74 -5.11 -0.77
C PRO A 129 6.36 -4.81 -2.22
N ASP A 130 5.85 -5.82 -2.95
CA ASP A 130 5.33 -5.61 -4.31
C ASP A 130 4.10 -4.69 -4.29
N THR A 131 3.26 -4.83 -3.27
CA THR A 131 2.03 -4.05 -3.16
C THR A 131 1.73 -3.65 -1.71
N VAL A 132 1.29 -2.41 -1.55
CA VAL A 132 0.66 -1.90 -0.33
C VAL A 132 -0.81 -1.60 -0.62
N VAL A 133 -1.72 -2.19 0.15
CA VAL A 133 -3.16 -1.90 0.11
C VAL A 133 -3.52 -1.10 1.36
N ALA A 134 -4.00 0.11 1.20
CA ALA A 134 -4.35 0.99 2.31
C ALA A 134 -5.87 1.26 2.36
N LYS A 135 -6.48 1.01 3.52
CA LYS A 135 -7.87 1.41 3.79
C LYS A 135 -7.92 2.87 4.22
N SER A 136 -8.07 3.77 3.26
CA SER A 136 -8.27 5.20 3.51
C SER A 136 -9.10 5.85 2.41
N GLY A 137 -10.30 6.30 2.76
CA GLY A 137 -11.15 7.06 1.85
C GLY A 137 -10.53 8.39 1.44
N ALA A 138 -9.78 9.03 2.37
CA ALA A 138 -9.07 10.27 2.10
C ALA A 138 -7.94 10.06 1.07
N LEU A 139 -7.13 9.01 1.22
CA LEU A 139 -6.08 8.67 0.26
C LEU A 139 -6.67 8.34 -1.12
N LYS A 140 -7.74 7.54 -1.14
CA LYS A 140 -8.42 7.21 -2.40
C LYS A 140 -8.97 8.44 -3.11
N HIS A 141 -9.57 9.36 -2.37
CA HIS A 141 -10.07 10.62 -2.93
C HIS A 141 -8.91 11.48 -3.44
N PHE A 142 -7.88 11.68 -2.64
CA PHE A 142 -6.69 12.44 -3.01
C PHE A 142 -6.07 11.90 -4.31
N ALA A 143 -5.84 10.59 -4.40
CA ALA A 143 -5.27 9.95 -5.58
C ALA A 143 -6.10 10.18 -6.86
N ARG A 144 -7.43 10.27 -6.74
CA ARG A 144 -8.33 10.57 -7.88
C ARG A 144 -8.27 12.03 -8.32
N CYS A 145 -7.92 12.94 -7.42
CA CYS A 145 -7.83 14.37 -7.70
C CYS A 145 -6.44 14.78 -8.20
N CYS A 146 -5.43 13.91 -8.07
CA CYS A 146 -4.06 14.19 -8.50
C CYS A 146 -3.87 13.83 -9.97
N SER A 147 -3.30 14.77 -10.73
CA SER A 147 -2.81 14.52 -12.08
C SER A 147 -1.36 14.98 -12.16
N PRO A 148 -0.42 14.12 -12.57
CA PRO A 148 0.95 14.57 -12.77
C PRO A 148 0.98 15.57 -13.93
N TRP A 149 1.70 16.68 -13.71
CA TRP A 149 1.92 17.61 -14.79
C TRP A 149 2.82 16.96 -15.85
N GLN A 150 2.41 17.06 -17.12
CA GLN A 150 3.20 16.61 -18.26
C GLN A 150 3.46 17.81 -19.15
N ALA A 151 4.73 18.05 -19.50
CA ALA A 151 5.06 19.05 -20.53
C ALA A 151 4.40 18.60 -21.84
N SER A 152 3.65 19.50 -22.48
CA SER A 152 3.18 19.28 -23.83
C SER A 152 4.41 19.15 -24.73
N THR A 153 4.61 18.00 -25.36
CA THR A 153 5.60 17.85 -26.42
C THR A 153 5.23 18.85 -27.51
N PRO A 154 6.12 19.76 -27.94
CA PRO A 154 5.81 20.66 -29.04
C PRO A 154 5.42 19.83 -30.24
N ALA A 155 4.23 20.06 -30.78
CA ALA A 155 3.78 19.40 -32.00
C ALA A 155 4.86 19.69 -33.08
N CYS A 156 5.43 18.61 -33.61
CA CYS A 156 6.38 18.70 -34.72
C CYS A 156 5.64 19.37 -35.89
N GLN A 157 5.92 20.65 -36.13
CA GLN A 157 5.38 21.36 -37.28
C GLN A 157 6.07 20.75 -38.52
N HIS A 158 5.37 19.80 -39.16
CA HIS A 158 5.68 19.45 -40.54
C HIS A 158 5.47 20.70 -41.39
N LYS A 159 6.56 21.39 -41.69
CA LYS A 159 6.59 22.31 -42.83
C LYS A 159 6.38 21.46 -44.08
N ALA A 160 5.18 21.53 -44.61
CA ALA A 160 4.91 21.10 -45.99
C ALA A 160 5.62 22.09 -46.89
N ASP A 161 6.77 21.73 -47.41
CA ASP A 161 7.44 22.47 -48.48
C ASP A 161 6.56 22.34 -49.74
N HIS A 162 5.82 23.41 -50.03
CA HIS A 162 5.22 23.61 -51.33
C HIS A 162 6.35 23.86 -52.33
N ILE A 163 6.77 22.81 -53.01
CA ILE A 163 7.55 22.96 -54.24
C ILE A 163 6.54 23.33 -55.33
N GLY A 164 6.50 24.61 -55.66
CA GLY A 164 5.81 25.10 -56.84
C GLY A 164 6.59 24.72 -58.08
N HIS A 165 6.01 23.91 -58.95
CA HIS A 165 6.40 23.83 -60.34
C HIS A 165 5.54 24.80 -61.13
N ARG A 166 6.20 25.87 -61.65
CA ARG A 166 5.73 26.61 -62.79
C ARG A 166 6.44 26.07 -64.01
N SER A 167 5.67 25.70 -64.99
CA SER A 167 5.96 25.86 -66.43
C SER A 167 4.67 25.88 -67.16
#